data_ac38d93e2eeb22e7fdd6f14a500a0bde
#
_entry.id   ac38d93e2eeb22e7fdd6f14a500a0bde
#
_cell.length_a   1.000
_cell.length_b   1.000
_cell.length_c   1.000
_cell.angle_alpha   90.00
_cell.angle_beta   90.00
_cell.angle_gamma   90.00
#
_symmetry.space_group_name_H-M   'P 1'
#
loop_
_entity.id
_entity.type
_entity.pdbx_description
1 polymer ?
#
loop_
_entity_poly.entity_id
_entity_poly.type
_entity_poly.pdbx_seq_one_letter_code
_entity_poly.pdbx_strand_id
1 'polypeptide(L)'
;YDIVSNPEFLREGSAIKDFMIPDRIVVGSESKKAIKLVEDIYQPLFLRDIPLVITNHETAELIKYATNAFLATKISFINEIALLCTKMNADIKTISQSLGLDGRISSKFLHPGPGFGGSCFPKDVSGLLSIINSFHLKGNVINSVLKTNNQQKQYMFDMFKHMLSNNLRGKKISVLGLAFKPNTDDIRESPAIVIIEQLIANDAIVYGYDPEACDNMKLIFPNVNFSDNLDYVLKDSEGAILLTEWNSLRSLNPNKIKKVMKSNKFMDCRNIYNPKEWIDEGFIFKNIGRI
;
A
#
# COMPACT_ATOMS: atom_id res chain seq x y z
N TYR A 1 9.06 -0.14 39.97
CA TYR A 1 8.24 -0.67 38.86
C TYR A 1 9.14 -1.31 37.83
N ASP A 2 8.63 -2.32 37.15
CA ASP A 2 9.32 -2.96 36.02
C ASP A 2 8.75 -2.46 34.71
N ILE A 3 9.60 -2.38 33.67
CA ILE A 3 9.22 -1.98 32.32
C ILE A 3 9.31 -3.22 31.42
N VAL A 4 8.39 -3.34 30.47
CA VAL A 4 8.39 -4.38 29.44
C VAL A 4 8.15 -3.74 28.09
N SER A 5 8.99 -4.03 27.12
CA SER A 5 8.74 -3.76 25.71
C SER A 5 8.03 -4.97 25.09
N ASN A 6 6.78 -4.79 24.67
CA ASN A 6 5.98 -5.85 24.04
C ASN A 6 5.43 -5.32 22.70
N PRO A 7 6.24 -5.34 21.64
CA PRO A 7 5.85 -4.79 20.35
C PRO A 7 4.70 -5.57 19.72
N GLU A 8 3.72 -4.85 19.18
CA GLU A 8 2.60 -5.41 18.46
C GLU A 8 2.92 -5.55 16.94
N PHE A 9 2.34 -6.55 16.29
CA PHE A 9 2.46 -6.82 14.85
C PHE A 9 1.09 -6.88 14.17
N LEU A 10 0.14 -6.14 14.71
CA LEU A 10 -1.24 -6.11 14.25
C LEU A 10 -1.37 -5.36 12.92
N ARG A 11 -2.29 -5.82 12.09
CA ARG A 11 -2.63 -5.15 10.85
C ARG A 11 -4.00 -4.49 11.00
N GLU A 12 -4.08 -3.24 10.67
CA GLU A 12 -5.33 -2.52 10.56
C GLU A 12 -6.32 -3.27 9.67
N GLY A 13 -7.61 -3.28 10.04
CA GLY A 13 -8.65 -4.09 9.37
C GLY A 13 -8.64 -5.60 9.72
N SER A 14 -7.60 -6.11 10.43
CA SER A 14 -7.53 -7.51 10.89
C SER A 14 -6.92 -7.69 12.28
N ALA A 15 -6.82 -6.61 13.06
CA ALA A 15 -6.10 -6.57 14.34
C ALA A 15 -6.56 -7.63 15.36
N ILE A 16 -7.87 -7.85 15.50
CA ILE A 16 -8.41 -8.88 16.41
C ILE A 16 -7.92 -10.26 16.01
N LYS A 17 -7.99 -10.61 14.72
CA LYS A 17 -7.51 -11.90 14.22
C LYS A 17 -6.00 -12.05 14.43
N ASP A 18 -5.24 -11.02 14.13
CA ASP A 18 -3.78 -11.01 14.27
C ASP A 18 -3.35 -11.11 15.75
N PHE A 19 -4.13 -10.52 16.69
CA PHE A 19 -3.90 -10.67 18.12
C PHE A 19 -4.22 -12.08 18.61
N MET A 20 -5.33 -12.65 18.17
CA MET A 20 -5.78 -13.99 18.60
C MET A 20 -4.96 -15.14 18.01
N ILE A 21 -4.28 -14.90 16.88
CA ILE A 21 -3.45 -15.89 16.17
C ILE A 21 -2.18 -15.18 15.68
N PRO A 22 -1.30 -14.75 16.60
CA PRO A 22 -0.06 -14.08 16.22
C PRO A 22 0.96 -15.10 15.66
N ASP A 23 1.77 -14.67 14.70
CA ASP A 23 2.89 -15.49 14.20
C ASP A 23 3.98 -15.68 15.30
N ARG A 24 4.08 -14.75 16.23
CA ARG A 24 4.99 -14.74 17.40
C ARG A 24 4.60 -13.69 18.41
N ILE A 25 5.06 -13.86 19.66
CA ILE A 25 5.00 -12.85 20.72
C ILE A 25 6.42 -12.47 21.08
N VAL A 26 6.72 -11.17 21.23
CA VAL A 26 8.04 -10.66 21.62
C VAL A 26 7.93 -9.94 22.96
N VAL A 27 8.79 -10.27 23.89
CA VAL A 27 8.84 -9.69 25.24
C VAL A 27 10.25 -9.26 25.57
N GLY A 28 10.50 -7.97 25.69
CA GLY A 28 11.77 -7.37 26.08
C GLY A 28 11.75 -6.87 27.52
N SER A 29 12.52 -7.49 28.41
CA SER A 29 12.69 -7.04 29.79
C SER A 29 13.83 -7.75 30.49
N GLU A 30 14.47 -7.09 31.44
CA GLU A 30 15.45 -7.70 32.36
C GLU A 30 14.78 -8.32 33.59
N SER A 31 13.51 -8.01 33.85
CA SER A 31 12.77 -8.50 35.01
C SER A 31 12.08 -9.82 34.74
N LYS A 32 12.59 -10.91 35.33
CA LYS A 32 11.94 -12.24 35.25
C LYS A 32 10.49 -12.21 35.73
N LYS A 33 10.19 -11.39 36.75
CA LYS A 33 8.84 -11.21 37.32
C LYS A 33 7.91 -10.57 36.28
N ALA A 34 8.37 -9.52 35.59
CA ALA A 34 7.59 -8.82 34.57
C ALA A 34 7.38 -9.70 33.32
N ILE A 35 8.42 -10.43 32.88
CA ILE A 35 8.30 -11.40 31.79
C ILE A 35 7.20 -12.41 32.13
N LYS A 36 7.24 -13.00 33.34
CA LYS A 36 6.25 -14.00 33.75
C LYS A 36 4.82 -13.47 33.75
N LEU A 37 4.61 -12.23 34.19
CA LEU A 37 3.29 -11.57 34.15
C LEU A 37 2.77 -11.41 32.72
N VAL A 38 3.64 -11.04 31.77
CA VAL A 38 3.27 -10.92 30.35
C VAL A 38 2.98 -12.30 29.74
N GLU A 39 3.81 -13.33 30.04
CA GLU A 39 3.52 -14.71 29.66
C GLU A 39 2.14 -15.16 30.11
N ASP A 40 1.78 -14.89 31.39
CA ASP A 40 0.48 -15.28 31.96
C ASP A 40 -0.69 -14.59 31.22
N ILE A 41 -0.53 -13.33 30.78
CA ILE A 41 -1.53 -12.63 29.95
C ILE A 41 -1.73 -13.34 28.60
N TYR A 42 -0.66 -13.82 27.98
CA TYR A 42 -0.71 -14.50 26.68
C TYR A 42 -1.00 -16.01 26.81
N GLN A 43 -1.02 -16.59 28.01
CA GLN A 43 -1.24 -18.02 28.25
C GLN A 43 -2.43 -18.61 27.45
N PRO A 44 -3.59 -17.93 27.33
CA PRO A 44 -4.71 -18.48 26.56
C PRO A 44 -4.40 -18.69 25.07
N LEU A 45 -3.38 -18.01 24.52
CA LEU A 45 -2.96 -18.13 23.12
C LEU A 45 -1.96 -19.27 22.91
N PHE A 46 -1.24 -19.73 23.95
CA PHE A 46 -0.20 -20.77 23.85
C PHE A 46 -0.76 -22.16 23.54
N LEU A 47 -2.08 -22.36 23.58
CA LEU A 47 -2.71 -23.59 23.11
C LEU A 47 -2.44 -23.92 21.62
N ARG A 48 -1.78 -23.01 20.90
CA ARG A 48 -1.46 -23.10 19.46
C ARG A 48 0.01 -23.12 19.13
N ASP A 49 0.88 -23.43 20.10
CA ASP A 49 2.35 -23.45 19.93
C ASP A 49 2.92 -22.14 19.34
N ILE A 50 2.40 -20.99 19.80
CA ILE A 50 2.89 -19.69 19.34
C ILE A 50 4.27 -19.43 19.93
N PRO A 51 5.29 -19.13 19.09
CA PRO A 51 6.64 -18.84 19.57
C PRO A 51 6.67 -17.59 20.46
N LEU A 52 7.26 -17.72 21.64
CA LEU A 52 7.57 -16.62 22.55
C LEU A 52 9.05 -16.29 22.48
N VAL A 53 9.38 -15.05 22.09
CA VAL A 53 10.75 -14.53 22.01
C VAL A 53 11.00 -13.63 23.19
N ILE A 54 11.85 -14.05 24.12
CA ILE A 54 12.25 -13.25 25.29
C ILE A 54 13.61 -12.62 24.99
N THR A 55 13.75 -11.31 25.25
CA THR A 55 14.98 -10.57 24.96
C THR A 55 15.07 -9.30 25.83
N ASN A 56 16.10 -8.44 25.63
CA ASN A 56 16.18 -7.12 26.24
C ASN A 56 15.27 -6.10 25.55
N HIS A 57 15.12 -4.91 26.12
CA HIS A 57 14.25 -3.85 25.60
C HIS A 57 14.63 -3.42 24.20
N GLU A 58 15.90 -3.12 23.98
CA GLU A 58 16.41 -2.59 22.73
C GLU A 58 16.20 -3.56 21.56
N THR A 59 16.42 -4.85 21.84
CA THR A 59 16.21 -5.90 20.81
C THR A 59 14.72 -6.04 20.50
N ALA A 60 13.84 -6.04 21.50
CA ALA A 60 12.39 -6.14 21.29
C ALA A 60 11.87 -4.98 20.45
N GLU A 61 12.29 -3.75 20.74
CA GLU A 61 11.92 -2.56 19.97
C GLU A 61 12.47 -2.61 18.54
N LEU A 62 13.74 -2.97 18.41
CA LEU A 62 14.38 -3.08 17.08
C LEU A 62 13.74 -4.15 16.20
N ILE A 63 13.26 -5.28 16.77
CA ILE A 63 12.53 -6.31 16.02
C ILE A 63 11.31 -5.72 15.30
N LYS A 64 10.55 -4.83 15.95
CA LYS A 64 9.38 -4.18 15.32
C LYS A 64 9.80 -3.33 14.13
N TYR A 65 10.76 -2.43 14.32
CA TYR A 65 11.27 -1.54 13.26
C TYR A 65 11.89 -2.33 12.10
N ALA A 66 12.74 -3.31 12.40
CA ALA A 66 13.40 -4.14 11.39
C ALA A 66 12.38 -4.95 10.58
N THR A 67 11.36 -5.52 11.23
CA THR A 67 10.28 -6.25 10.54
C THR A 67 9.56 -5.34 9.55
N ASN A 68 9.09 -4.17 9.97
CA ASN A 68 8.36 -3.26 9.10
C ASN A 68 9.24 -2.70 7.97
N ALA A 69 10.50 -2.39 8.26
CA ALA A 69 11.46 -1.95 7.24
C ALA A 69 11.75 -3.05 6.20
N PHE A 70 11.85 -4.31 6.62
CA PHE A 70 12.06 -5.43 5.70
C PHE A 70 10.83 -5.65 4.80
N LEU A 71 9.61 -5.57 5.34
CA LEU A 71 8.39 -5.67 4.54
C LEU A 71 8.27 -4.51 3.54
N ALA A 72 8.58 -3.28 3.95
CA ALA A 72 8.65 -2.12 3.06
C ALA A 72 9.73 -2.27 1.97
N THR A 73 10.87 -2.91 2.30
CA THR A 73 11.92 -3.24 1.33
C THR A 73 11.41 -4.19 0.25
N LYS A 74 10.65 -5.23 0.62
CA LYS A 74 10.05 -6.16 -0.35
C LYS A 74 9.11 -5.45 -1.31
N ILE A 75 8.27 -4.53 -0.82
CA ILE A 75 7.36 -3.73 -1.66
C ILE A 75 8.16 -2.81 -2.60
N SER A 76 9.16 -2.09 -2.09
CA SER A 76 9.99 -1.21 -2.91
C SER A 76 10.77 -1.99 -3.96
N PHE A 77 11.33 -3.15 -3.60
CA PHE A 77 12.02 -4.04 -4.52
C PHE A 77 11.13 -4.51 -5.66
N ILE A 78 9.93 -5.05 -5.35
CA ILE A 78 9.05 -5.56 -6.41
C ILE A 78 8.49 -4.43 -7.29
N ASN A 79 8.32 -3.23 -6.74
CA ASN A 79 7.94 -2.05 -7.52
C ASN A 79 9.05 -1.68 -8.52
N GLU A 80 10.30 -1.66 -8.10
CA GLU A 80 11.45 -1.37 -8.98
C GLU A 80 11.58 -2.42 -10.09
N ILE A 81 11.41 -3.71 -9.78
CA ILE A 81 11.39 -4.78 -10.79
C ILE A 81 10.21 -4.61 -11.75
N ALA A 82 9.05 -4.16 -11.27
CA ALA A 82 7.89 -3.91 -12.14
C ALA A 82 8.14 -2.78 -13.15
N LEU A 83 8.87 -1.73 -12.77
CA LEU A 83 9.29 -0.69 -13.71
C LEU A 83 10.22 -1.23 -14.79
N LEU A 84 11.16 -2.09 -14.41
CA LEU A 84 12.04 -2.77 -15.37
C LEU A 84 11.24 -3.66 -16.31
N CYS A 85 10.26 -4.43 -15.80
CA CYS A 85 9.36 -5.25 -16.64
C CYS A 85 8.66 -4.42 -17.71
N THR A 86 8.17 -3.23 -17.35
CA THR A 86 7.54 -2.30 -18.32
C THR A 86 8.47 -1.92 -19.47
N LYS A 87 9.79 -1.83 -19.23
CA LYS A 87 10.79 -1.48 -20.24
C LYS A 87 11.26 -2.69 -21.05
N MET A 88 11.30 -3.87 -20.44
CA MET A 88 11.81 -5.10 -21.05
C MET A 88 10.73 -5.97 -21.70
N ASN A 89 9.46 -5.55 -21.65
CA ASN A 89 8.32 -6.36 -22.08
C ASN A 89 8.25 -7.71 -21.34
N ALA A 90 8.50 -7.68 -20.00
CA ALA A 90 8.39 -8.82 -19.10
C ALA A 90 7.14 -8.71 -18.24
N ASP A 91 6.64 -9.84 -17.69
CA ASP A 91 5.45 -9.86 -16.84
C ASP A 91 5.81 -9.96 -15.36
N ILE A 92 5.57 -8.89 -14.61
CA ILE A 92 5.84 -8.82 -13.17
C ILE A 92 5.00 -9.82 -12.36
N LYS A 93 3.81 -10.19 -12.83
CA LYS A 93 2.96 -11.17 -12.14
C LYS A 93 3.66 -12.53 -12.10
N THR A 94 4.21 -12.97 -13.22
CA THR A 94 4.97 -14.21 -13.32
C THR A 94 6.23 -14.16 -12.46
N ILE A 95 6.97 -13.05 -12.48
CA ILE A 95 8.17 -12.86 -11.65
C ILE A 95 7.79 -12.92 -10.16
N SER A 96 6.77 -12.17 -9.74
CA SER A 96 6.30 -12.16 -8.35
C SER A 96 5.86 -13.54 -7.86
N GLN A 97 5.14 -14.29 -8.70
CA GLN A 97 4.73 -15.66 -8.40
C GLN A 97 5.96 -16.59 -8.29
N SER A 98 6.90 -16.52 -9.22
CA SER A 98 8.12 -17.34 -9.20
C SER A 98 8.97 -17.06 -7.96
N LEU A 99 9.19 -15.79 -7.62
CA LEU A 99 9.88 -15.40 -6.38
C LEU A 99 9.15 -15.92 -5.14
N GLY A 100 7.82 -15.87 -5.16
CA GLY A 100 6.99 -16.32 -4.03
C GLY A 100 6.99 -17.84 -3.80
N LEU A 101 7.34 -18.64 -4.83
CA LEU A 101 7.51 -20.09 -4.72
C LEU A 101 8.82 -20.49 -4.04
N ASP A 102 9.81 -19.60 -4.01
CA ASP A 102 11.04 -19.85 -3.26
C ASP A 102 10.77 -19.70 -1.74
N GLY A 103 10.90 -20.80 -0.99
CA GLY A 103 10.66 -20.85 0.45
C GLY A 103 11.52 -19.88 1.26
N ARG A 104 12.65 -19.43 0.72
CA ARG A 104 13.53 -18.43 1.35
C ARG A 104 12.96 -17.02 1.26
N ILE A 105 12.06 -16.75 0.30
CA ILE A 105 11.52 -15.41 -0.02
C ILE A 105 10.11 -15.22 0.51
N SER A 106 9.22 -16.20 0.33
CA SER A 106 7.76 -16.12 0.62
C SER A 106 7.00 -15.15 -0.30
N SER A 107 5.75 -15.51 -0.64
CA SER A 107 4.88 -14.74 -1.55
C SER A 107 4.33 -13.44 -0.96
N LYS A 108 4.37 -13.26 0.37
CA LYS A 108 3.83 -12.08 1.04
C LYS A 108 4.67 -10.83 0.70
N PHE A 109 4.00 -9.70 0.47
CA PHE A 109 4.60 -8.39 0.17
C PHE A 109 5.41 -8.32 -1.14
N LEU A 110 5.06 -9.14 -2.14
CA LEU A 110 5.62 -9.13 -3.49
C LEU A 110 4.60 -8.66 -4.56
N HIS A 111 3.58 -7.91 -4.17
CA HIS A 111 2.60 -7.36 -5.10
C HIS A 111 2.99 -5.92 -5.45
N PRO A 112 3.33 -5.63 -6.73
CA PRO A 112 3.63 -4.26 -7.14
C PRO A 112 2.37 -3.39 -7.06
N GLY A 113 2.60 -2.12 -6.73
CA GLY A 113 1.51 -1.17 -6.52
C GLY A 113 1.98 0.28 -6.61
N PRO A 114 1.11 1.24 -6.25
CA PRO A 114 1.42 2.67 -6.35
C PRO A 114 2.37 3.19 -5.26
N GLY A 115 2.90 2.31 -4.43
CA GLY A 115 3.69 2.60 -3.24
C GLY A 115 2.96 2.20 -1.97
N PHE A 116 3.69 2.11 -0.87
CA PHE A 116 3.11 1.86 0.45
C PHE A 116 2.74 3.17 1.16
N GLY A 117 1.72 3.09 2.00
CA GLY A 117 1.24 4.13 2.90
C GLY A 117 0.85 3.55 4.25
N GLY A 118 -0.09 4.20 4.91
CA GLY A 118 -0.58 3.85 6.23
C GLY A 118 0.28 4.42 7.36
N SER A 119 -0.16 4.21 8.59
CA SER A 119 0.47 4.74 9.80
C SER A 119 1.78 4.05 10.18
N CYS A 120 2.02 2.81 9.73
CA CYS A 120 3.12 2.00 10.23
C CYS A 120 4.37 2.10 9.35
N PHE A 121 4.32 1.69 8.07
CA PHE A 121 5.52 1.58 7.25
C PHE A 121 6.26 2.90 7.07
N PRO A 122 5.63 4.02 6.68
CA PRO A 122 6.36 5.28 6.51
C PRO A 122 7.01 5.76 7.81
N LYS A 123 6.27 5.68 8.92
CA LYS A 123 6.73 6.10 10.25
C LYS A 123 7.88 5.23 10.76
N ASP A 124 7.74 3.90 10.69
CA ASP A 124 8.72 2.98 11.28
C ASP A 124 10.00 2.93 10.42
N VAL A 125 9.89 2.98 9.09
CA VAL A 125 11.09 3.05 8.21
C VAL A 125 11.84 4.36 8.42
N SER A 126 11.14 5.50 8.54
CA SER A 126 11.76 6.80 8.84
C SER A 126 12.35 6.82 10.25
N GLY A 127 11.66 6.26 11.23
CA GLY A 127 12.14 6.13 12.61
C GLY A 127 13.42 5.29 12.69
N LEU A 128 13.44 4.13 12.01
CA LEU A 128 14.65 3.30 11.92
C LEU A 128 15.82 4.03 11.28
N LEU A 129 15.57 4.78 10.18
CA LEU A 129 16.61 5.59 9.54
C LEU A 129 17.15 6.67 10.50
N SER A 130 16.28 7.31 11.27
CA SER A 130 16.67 8.30 12.29
C SER A 130 17.56 7.68 13.38
N ILE A 131 17.19 6.48 13.88
CA ILE A 131 17.99 5.73 14.85
C ILE A 131 19.36 5.38 14.25
N ILE A 132 19.41 4.85 13.02
CA ILE A 132 20.66 4.52 12.33
C ILE A 132 21.57 5.76 12.24
N ASN A 133 21.02 6.91 11.86
CA ASN A 133 21.75 8.16 11.74
C ASN A 133 22.27 8.68 13.10
N SER A 134 21.51 8.49 14.21
CA SER A 134 21.96 8.88 15.54
C SER A 134 23.21 8.11 16.01
N PHE A 135 23.42 6.90 15.47
CA PHE A 135 24.64 6.11 15.67
C PHE A 135 25.71 6.38 14.61
N HIS A 136 25.57 7.43 13.79
CA HIS A 136 26.50 7.78 12.71
C HIS A 136 26.67 6.69 11.63
N LEU A 137 25.70 5.79 11.47
CA LEU A 137 25.64 4.79 10.42
C LEU A 137 24.91 5.32 9.19
N LYS A 138 25.23 4.84 7.98
CA LYS A 138 24.70 5.40 6.73
C LYS A 138 23.27 4.94 6.35
N GLY A 139 22.80 3.81 6.84
CA GLY A 139 21.43 3.31 6.58
C GLY A 139 21.03 3.21 5.10
N ASN A 140 21.96 2.88 4.20
CA ASN A 140 21.79 2.99 2.74
C ASN A 140 20.55 2.23 2.23
N VAL A 141 20.32 0.99 2.68
CA VAL A 141 19.15 0.19 2.27
C VAL A 141 17.85 0.86 2.70
N ILE A 142 17.76 1.26 3.96
CA ILE A 142 16.55 1.87 4.53
C ILE A 142 16.22 3.22 3.87
N ASN A 143 17.25 4.03 3.61
CA ASN A 143 17.09 5.29 2.88
C ASN A 143 16.62 5.06 1.43
N SER A 144 17.16 4.04 0.75
CA SER A 144 16.75 3.69 -0.62
C SER A 144 15.29 3.24 -0.67
N VAL A 145 14.79 2.53 0.34
CA VAL A 145 13.38 2.11 0.43
C VAL A 145 12.43 3.31 0.43
N LEU A 146 12.69 4.32 1.28
CA LEU A 146 11.88 5.54 1.32
C LEU A 146 11.94 6.31 -0.01
N LYS A 147 13.13 6.45 -0.57
CA LYS A 147 13.33 7.13 -1.86
C LYS A 147 12.57 6.43 -2.99
N THR A 148 12.70 5.10 -3.09
CA THR A 148 12.02 4.28 -4.11
C THR A 148 10.50 4.39 -3.95
N ASN A 149 9.97 4.37 -2.71
CA ASN A 149 8.54 4.51 -2.49
C ASN A 149 7.99 5.86 -2.96
N ASN A 150 8.71 6.96 -2.69
CA ASN A 150 8.30 8.29 -3.16
C ASN A 150 8.39 8.41 -4.69
N GLN A 151 9.45 7.87 -5.29
CA GLN A 151 9.59 7.82 -6.75
C GLN A 151 8.48 7.01 -7.41
N GLN A 152 8.03 5.93 -6.78
CA GLN A 152 6.95 5.09 -7.28
C GLN A 152 5.63 5.87 -7.37
N LYS A 153 5.27 6.63 -6.32
CA LYS A 153 4.06 7.48 -6.34
C LYS A 153 4.09 8.48 -7.50
N GLN A 154 5.24 9.14 -7.70
CA GLN A 154 5.43 10.09 -8.80
C GLN A 154 5.36 9.40 -10.18
N TYR A 155 6.00 8.25 -10.33
CA TYR A 155 5.97 7.50 -11.58
C TYR A 155 4.54 7.09 -11.99
N MET A 156 3.69 6.72 -11.02
CA MET A 156 2.29 6.42 -11.30
C MET A 156 1.55 7.62 -11.86
N PHE A 157 1.75 8.79 -11.28
CA PHE A 157 1.17 10.02 -11.80
C PHE A 157 1.66 10.34 -13.22
N ASP A 158 2.97 10.27 -13.46
CA ASP A 158 3.56 10.58 -14.77
C ASP A 158 3.05 9.63 -15.85
N MET A 159 2.92 8.34 -15.56
CA MET A 159 2.37 7.34 -16.47
C MET A 159 0.90 7.64 -16.78
N PHE A 160 0.10 7.99 -15.78
CA PHE A 160 -1.30 8.36 -15.97
C PHE A 160 -1.44 9.66 -16.78
N LYS A 161 -0.65 10.68 -16.46
CA LYS A 161 -0.61 11.94 -17.22
C LYS A 161 -0.24 11.72 -18.67
N HIS A 162 0.77 10.89 -18.94
CA HIS A 162 1.18 10.54 -20.31
C HIS A 162 0.04 9.84 -21.09
N MET A 163 -0.71 8.94 -20.44
CA MET A 163 -1.89 8.30 -21.05
C MET A 163 -2.96 9.32 -21.48
N LEU A 164 -3.04 10.47 -20.81
CA LEU A 164 -3.92 11.60 -21.15
C LEU A 164 -3.26 12.64 -22.06
N SER A 165 -2.19 12.25 -22.79
CA SER A 165 -1.45 13.10 -23.71
C SER A 165 -0.86 14.36 -23.04
N ASN A 166 -0.45 14.22 -21.76
CA ASN A 166 0.11 15.26 -20.91
C ASN A 166 -0.81 16.50 -20.71
N ASN A 167 -2.09 16.36 -20.99
CA ASN A 167 -3.08 17.42 -20.80
C ASN A 167 -4.19 16.96 -19.85
N LEU A 168 -4.22 17.54 -18.66
CA LEU A 168 -5.19 17.24 -17.61
C LEU A 168 -6.17 18.40 -17.39
N ARG A 169 -5.86 19.58 -17.94
CA ARG A 169 -6.60 20.82 -17.68
C ARG A 169 -8.08 20.70 -18.03
N GLY A 170 -8.94 20.95 -17.03
CA GLY A 170 -10.40 20.90 -17.17
C GLY A 170 -10.97 19.50 -17.39
N LYS A 171 -10.15 18.44 -17.37
CA LYS A 171 -10.64 17.06 -17.52
C LYS A 171 -11.16 16.52 -16.22
N LYS A 172 -12.30 15.85 -16.27
CA LYS A 172 -12.82 15.08 -15.15
C LYS A 172 -12.02 13.78 -15.02
N ILE A 173 -11.39 13.58 -13.87
CA ILE A 173 -10.56 12.40 -13.54
C ILE A 173 -11.15 11.68 -12.34
N SER A 174 -11.36 10.37 -12.47
CA SER A 174 -11.84 9.50 -11.40
C SER A 174 -10.68 8.81 -10.71
N VAL A 175 -10.55 9.01 -9.39
CA VAL A 175 -9.59 8.32 -8.51
C VAL A 175 -10.35 7.27 -7.71
N LEU A 176 -10.03 5.99 -7.92
CA LEU A 176 -10.72 4.85 -7.36
C LEU A 176 -9.87 4.19 -6.25
N GLY A 177 -10.36 4.28 -5.02
CA GLY A 177 -9.63 3.87 -3.82
C GLY A 177 -8.78 5.02 -3.26
N LEU A 178 -9.13 5.48 -2.06
CA LEU A 178 -8.52 6.61 -1.36
C LEU A 178 -7.75 6.16 -0.12
N ALA A 179 -8.25 5.14 0.60
CA ALA A 179 -7.53 4.52 1.69
C ALA A 179 -6.22 3.88 1.20
N PHE A 180 -5.21 3.79 2.07
CA PHE A 180 -3.91 3.21 1.69
C PHE A 180 -3.97 1.70 1.38
N LYS A 181 -5.00 1.00 1.87
CA LYS A 181 -5.34 -0.41 1.61
C LYS A 181 -6.84 -0.65 1.81
N PRO A 182 -7.41 -1.79 1.36
CA PRO A 182 -8.81 -2.12 1.63
C PRO A 182 -9.08 -2.42 3.12
N ASN A 183 -10.37 -2.35 3.51
CA ASN A 183 -10.91 -2.63 4.85
C ASN A 183 -10.45 -1.66 5.95
N THR A 184 -10.25 -0.40 5.60
CA THR A 184 -9.95 0.70 6.52
C THR A 184 -10.33 2.04 5.88
N ASP A 185 -10.60 3.04 6.70
CA ASP A 185 -10.77 4.44 6.31
C ASP A 185 -9.47 5.26 6.40
N ASP A 186 -8.36 4.61 6.78
CA ASP A 186 -7.06 5.28 6.98
C ASP A 186 -6.45 5.76 5.67
N ILE A 187 -6.26 7.07 5.57
CA ILE A 187 -5.67 7.75 4.40
C ILE A 187 -4.23 8.20 4.65
N ARG A 188 -3.68 7.99 5.85
CA ARG A 188 -2.33 8.47 6.19
C ARG A 188 -1.30 7.92 5.18
N GLU A 189 -0.51 8.82 4.61
CA GLU A 189 0.50 8.48 3.59
C GLU A 189 -0.05 7.68 2.40
N SER A 190 -1.37 7.71 2.17
CA SER A 190 -1.97 7.05 1.01
C SER A 190 -1.39 7.60 -0.30
N PRO A 191 -1.03 6.73 -1.27
CA PRO A 191 -0.66 7.18 -2.61
C PRO A 191 -1.72 8.07 -3.27
N ALA A 192 -2.99 7.94 -2.89
CA ALA A 192 -4.08 8.75 -3.41
C ALA A 192 -3.91 10.24 -3.11
N ILE A 193 -3.34 10.60 -1.95
CA ILE A 193 -3.07 12.00 -1.59
C ILE A 193 -2.14 12.62 -2.63
N VAL A 194 -0.99 12.01 -2.89
CA VAL A 194 0.00 12.51 -3.85
C VAL A 194 -0.59 12.61 -5.26
N ILE A 195 -1.37 11.61 -5.68
CA ILE A 195 -2.02 11.61 -6.99
C ILE A 195 -3.06 12.72 -7.10
N ILE A 196 -3.90 12.94 -6.10
CA ILE A 196 -4.90 14.00 -6.08
C ILE A 196 -4.23 15.38 -6.08
N GLU A 197 -3.21 15.60 -5.28
CA GLU A 197 -2.42 16.84 -5.27
C GLU A 197 -1.86 17.16 -6.67
N GLN A 198 -1.26 16.17 -7.32
CA GLN A 198 -0.70 16.33 -8.66
C GLN A 198 -1.79 16.57 -9.73
N LEU A 199 -2.94 15.93 -9.62
CA LEU A 199 -4.09 16.16 -10.52
C LEU A 199 -4.60 17.59 -10.39
N ILE A 200 -4.78 18.09 -9.16
CA ILE A 200 -5.20 19.46 -8.87
C ILE A 200 -4.18 20.47 -9.39
N ALA A 201 -2.89 20.23 -9.14
CA ALA A 201 -1.79 21.08 -9.62
C ALA A 201 -1.70 21.15 -11.17
N ASN A 202 -2.34 20.22 -11.88
CA ASN A 202 -2.45 20.21 -13.33
C ASN A 202 -3.87 20.60 -13.83
N ASP A 203 -4.63 21.34 -13.01
CA ASP A 203 -5.97 21.86 -13.32
C ASP A 203 -7.02 20.77 -13.69
N ALA A 204 -6.88 19.54 -13.20
CA ALA A 204 -7.89 18.50 -13.38
C ALA A 204 -9.08 18.71 -12.43
N ILE A 205 -10.26 18.27 -12.86
CA ILE A 205 -11.47 18.20 -12.03
C ILE A 205 -11.53 16.80 -11.42
N VAL A 206 -11.18 16.68 -10.14
CA VAL A 206 -11.01 15.37 -9.49
C VAL A 206 -12.30 14.89 -8.84
N TYR A 207 -12.65 13.63 -9.09
CA TYR A 207 -13.68 12.88 -8.41
C TYR A 207 -13.07 11.63 -7.77
N GLY A 208 -13.28 11.45 -6.47
CA GLY A 208 -12.73 10.32 -5.71
C GLY A 208 -13.82 9.36 -5.25
N TYR A 209 -13.54 8.06 -5.37
CA TYR A 209 -14.38 6.97 -4.87
C TYR A 209 -13.63 6.16 -3.82
N ASP A 210 -14.27 5.95 -2.70
CA ASP A 210 -13.85 4.97 -1.68
C ASP A 210 -15.07 4.57 -0.85
N PRO A 211 -15.22 3.29 -0.44
CA PRO A 211 -16.34 2.88 0.41
C PRO A 211 -16.31 3.48 1.81
N GLU A 212 -15.11 3.81 2.36
CA GLU A 212 -14.93 4.18 3.76
C GLU A 212 -14.18 5.52 3.95
N ALA A 213 -13.27 5.88 3.04
CA ALA A 213 -12.30 6.96 3.27
C ALA A 213 -12.70 8.33 2.70
N CYS A 214 -13.90 8.48 2.13
CA CYS A 214 -14.35 9.71 1.50
C CYS A 214 -14.35 10.91 2.46
N ASP A 215 -14.87 10.73 3.68
CA ASP A 215 -14.98 11.82 4.66
C ASP A 215 -13.60 12.27 5.15
N ASN A 216 -12.69 11.32 5.41
CA ASN A 216 -11.32 11.63 5.81
C ASN A 216 -10.58 12.40 4.70
N MET A 217 -10.76 11.99 3.44
CA MET A 217 -10.11 12.65 2.30
C MET A 217 -10.68 14.05 2.06
N LYS A 218 -11.96 14.27 2.33
CA LYS A 218 -12.62 15.57 2.21
C LYS A 218 -12.08 16.61 3.20
N LEU A 219 -11.58 16.17 4.37
CA LEU A 219 -10.92 17.06 5.32
C LEU A 219 -9.62 17.65 4.76
N ILE A 220 -8.90 16.88 3.91
CA ILE A 220 -7.65 17.33 3.27
C ILE A 220 -7.95 18.14 2.00
N PHE A 221 -8.92 17.68 1.20
CA PHE A 221 -9.26 18.27 -0.09
C PHE A 221 -10.73 18.71 -0.15
N PRO A 222 -11.12 19.79 0.55
CA PRO A 222 -12.53 20.20 0.67
C PRO A 222 -13.20 20.59 -0.66
N ASN A 223 -12.41 20.94 -1.67
CA ASN A 223 -12.89 21.33 -3.01
C ASN A 223 -12.93 20.15 -4.01
N VAL A 224 -12.61 18.93 -3.60
CA VAL A 224 -12.68 17.73 -4.43
C VAL A 224 -14.02 17.03 -4.20
N ASN A 225 -14.58 16.44 -5.25
CA ASN A 225 -15.83 15.68 -5.16
C ASN A 225 -15.54 14.24 -4.75
N PHE A 226 -15.90 13.86 -3.52
CA PHE A 226 -15.79 12.49 -3.02
C PHE A 226 -17.17 11.85 -2.87
N SER A 227 -17.28 10.55 -3.19
CA SER A 227 -18.51 9.79 -3.07
C SER A 227 -18.22 8.29 -2.93
N ASP A 228 -19.07 7.60 -2.19
CA ASP A 228 -19.18 6.14 -2.11
C ASP A 228 -20.02 5.54 -3.27
N ASN A 229 -20.55 6.40 -4.16
CA ASN A 229 -21.26 6.01 -5.36
C ASN A 229 -20.29 5.97 -6.57
N LEU A 230 -19.91 4.78 -6.98
CA LEU A 230 -18.95 4.55 -8.06
C LEU A 230 -19.45 5.09 -9.42
N ASP A 231 -20.73 4.89 -9.73
CA ASP A 231 -21.30 5.35 -11.01
C ASP A 231 -21.28 6.89 -11.10
N TYR A 232 -21.56 7.57 -9.99
CA TYR A 232 -21.45 9.03 -9.93
C TYR A 232 -20.03 9.52 -10.18
N VAL A 233 -19.05 8.84 -9.59
CA VAL A 233 -17.63 9.21 -9.75
C VAL A 233 -17.16 8.95 -11.17
N LEU A 234 -17.50 7.82 -11.78
CA LEU A 234 -17.07 7.41 -13.13
C LEU A 234 -17.82 8.15 -14.24
N LYS A 235 -19.06 8.64 -13.99
CA LYS A 235 -19.88 9.29 -15.01
C LYS A 235 -19.13 10.43 -15.68
N ASP A 236 -19.08 10.40 -17.02
CA ASP A 236 -18.45 11.42 -17.87
C ASP A 236 -16.96 11.65 -17.60
N SER A 237 -16.24 10.73 -16.94
CA SER A 237 -14.81 10.88 -16.68
C SER A 237 -13.97 10.64 -17.94
N GLU A 238 -12.91 11.44 -18.09
CA GLU A 238 -11.96 11.36 -19.21
C GLU A 238 -10.75 10.46 -18.91
N GLY A 239 -10.64 9.98 -17.67
CA GLY A 239 -9.67 9.00 -17.24
C GLY A 239 -10.00 8.50 -15.86
N ALA A 240 -9.69 7.24 -15.57
CA ALA A 240 -9.82 6.65 -14.26
C ALA A 240 -8.50 6.00 -13.83
N ILE A 241 -8.13 6.17 -12.55
CA ILE A 241 -6.96 5.57 -11.92
C ILE A 241 -7.36 4.82 -10.67
N LEU A 242 -7.00 3.53 -10.58
CA LEU A 242 -7.27 2.67 -9.43
C LEU A 242 -6.05 2.57 -8.54
N LEU A 243 -6.20 2.97 -7.27
CA LEU A 243 -5.11 3.06 -6.28
C LEU A 243 -5.27 2.09 -5.10
N THR A 244 -6.50 1.63 -4.81
CA THR A 244 -6.77 0.68 -3.71
C THR A 244 -7.68 -0.43 -4.18
N GLU A 245 -7.28 -1.68 -3.88
CA GLU A 245 -7.91 -2.89 -4.39
C GLU A 245 -9.12 -3.36 -3.56
N TRP A 246 -10.09 -2.47 -3.33
CA TRP A 246 -11.36 -2.82 -2.67
C TRP A 246 -12.08 -3.97 -3.37
N ASN A 247 -12.76 -4.83 -2.62
CA ASN A 247 -13.51 -5.94 -3.20
C ASN A 247 -14.60 -5.46 -4.17
N SER A 248 -15.24 -4.33 -3.89
CA SER A 248 -16.19 -3.67 -4.79
C SER A 248 -15.58 -3.28 -6.14
N LEU A 249 -14.28 -2.94 -6.16
CA LEU A 249 -13.57 -2.57 -7.38
C LEU A 249 -13.02 -3.78 -8.15
N ARG A 250 -12.81 -4.93 -7.50
CA ARG A 250 -12.31 -6.15 -8.17
C ARG A 250 -13.27 -6.73 -9.21
N SER A 251 -14.56 -6.46 -9.08
CA SER A 251 -15.62 -6.99 -9.94
C SER A 251 -16.06 -6.02 -11.05
N LEU A 252 -15.29 -4.97 -11.34
CA LEU A 252 -15.65 -4.03 -12.39
C LEU A 252 -15.68 -4.70 -13.75
N ASN A 253 -16.78 -4.47 -14.48
CA ASN A 253 -16.96 -4.97 -15.83
C ASN A 253 -16.59 -3.85 -16.83
N PRO A 254 -15.56 -4.03 -17.68
CA PRO A 254 -15.11 -2.98 -18.59
C PRO A 254 -16.20 -2.52 -19.56
N ASN A 255 -17.09 -3.40 -20.02
CA ASN A 255 -18.19 -3.01 -20.92
C ASN A 255 -19.19 -2.06 -20.24
N LYS A 256 -19.49 -2.27 -18.93
CA LYS A 256 -20.32 -1.34 -18.16
C LYS A 256 -19.61 0.00 -17.97
N ILE A 257 -18.36 -0.03 -17.59
CA ILE A 257 -17.55 1.18 -17.32
C ILE A 257 -17.42 2.03 -18.58
N LYS A 258 -17.21 1.41 -19.76
CA LYS A 258 -17.13 2.09 -21.05
C LYS A 258 -18.39 2.91 -21.38
N LYS A 259 -19.57 2.46 -20.95
CA LYS A 259 -20.84 3.16 -21.19
C LYS A 259 -21.04 4.39 -20.30
N VAL A 260 -20.33 4.46 -19.19
CA VAL A 260 -20.46 5.50 -18.16
C VAL A 260 -19.40 6.58 -18.33
N MET A 261 -18.18 6.20 -18.68
CA MET A 261 -17.07 7.14 -18.88
C MET A 261 -17.18 7.86 -20.22
N LYS A 262 -16.72 9.11 -20.29
CA LYS A 262 -16.60 9.89 -21.52
C LYS A 262 -15.46 9.39 -22.42
N SER A 263 -14.45 8.76 -21.85
CA SER A 263 -13.29 8.24 -22.56
C SER A 263 -12.94 6.83 -22.07
N ASN A 264 -12.09 6.14 -22.84
CA ASN A 264 -11.70 4.76 -22.61
C ASN A 264 -10.32 4.61 -21.94
N LYS A 265 -9.91 5.56 -21.08
CA LYS A 265 -8.58 5.56 -20.45
C LYS A 265 -8.70 5.09 -19.01
N PHE A 266 -8.11 3.93 -18.71
CA PHE A 266 -8.13 3.35 -17.37
C PHE A 266 -6.75 2.84 -16.96
N MET A 267 -6.29 3.25 -15.77
CA MET A 267 -5.03 2.78 -15.20
C MET A 267 -5.26 2.00 -13.92
N ASP A 268 -4.80 0.76 -13.89
CA ASP A 268 -4.83 -0.13 -12.73
C ASP A 268 -3.47 -0.17 -12.05
N CYS A 269 -3.31 0.58 -10.96
CA CYS A 269 -2.06 0.60 -10.19
C CYS A 269 -1.92 -0.57 -9.21
N ARG A 270 -2.90 -1.48 -9.12
CA ARG A 270 -2.89 -2.65 -8.21
C ARG A 270 -2.77 -3.97 -8.93
N ASN A 271 -2.76 -3.96 -10.27
CA ASN A 271 -2.69 -5.17 -11.08
C ASN A 271 -3.80 -6.21 -10.79
N ILE A 272 -5.01 -5.73 -10.44
CA ILE A 272 -6.13 -6.60 -10.06
C ILE A 272 -6.91 -7.14 -11.25
N TYR A 273 -6.82 -6.48 -12.41
CA TYR A 273 -7.54 -6.89 -13.61
C TYR A 273 -6.67 -7.67 -14.59
N ASN A 274 -7.32 -8.39 -15.50
CA ASN A 274 -6.69 -8.94 -16.68
C ASN A 274 -6.62 -7.85 -17.76
N PRO A 275 -5.43 -7.41 -18.20
CA PRO A 275 -5.30 -6.33 -19.19
C PRO A 275 -6.03 -6.65 -20.50
N LYS A 276 -5.97 -7.90 -20.94
CA LYS A 276 -6.58 -8.33 -22.20
C LYS A 276 -8.08 -8.07 -22.24
N GLU A 277 -8.81 -8.35 -21.15
CA GLU A 277 -10.25 -8.12 -21.09
C GLU A 277 -10.63 -6.63 -21.27
N TRP A 278 -9.83 -5.72 -20.70
CA TRP A 278 -10.04 -4.27 -20.86
C TRP A 278 -9.66 -3.77 -22.25
N ILE A 279 -8.56 -4.29 -22.81
CA ILE A 279 -8.09 -3.92 -24.15
C ILE A 279 -9.07 -4.44 -25.22
N ASP A 280 -9.56 -5.66 -25.10
CA ASP A 280 -10.53 -6.26 -26.02
C ASP A 280 -11.86 -5.46 -26.04
N GLU A 281 -12.25 -4.87 -24.89
CA GLU A 281 -13.38 -3.94 -24.81
C GLU A 281 -13.04 -2.52 -25.32
N GLY A 282 -11.82 -2.29 -25.79
CA GLY A 282 -11.37 -1.06 -26.43
C GLY A 282 -10.85 0.01 -25.47
N PHE A 283 -10.46 -0.35 -24.23
CA PHE A 283 -9.78 0.58 -23.35
C PHE A 283 -8.32 0.79 -23.72
N ILE A 284 -7.86 2.01 -23.59
CA ILE A 284 -6.45 2.31 -23.41
C ILE A 284 -6.15 1.98 -21.95
N PHE A 285 -5.75 0.73 -21.71
CA PHE A 285 -5.52 0.20 -20.38
C PHE A 285 -4.03 0.21 -20.06
N LYS A 286 -3.68 0.68 -18.86
CA LYS A 286 -2.30 0.65 -18.34
C LYS A 286 -2.28 0.06 -16.94
N ASN A 287 -1.22 -0.65 -16.65
CA ASN A 287 -0.90 -1.20 -15.36
C ASN A 287 0.62 -1.23 -15.16
N ILE A 288 1.10 -1.79 -14.05
CA ILE A 288 2.52 -1.76 -13.69
C ILE A 288 3.17 -3.09 -14.07
N GLY A 289 4.15 -3.05 -15.00
CA GLY A 289 5.00 -4.21 -15.30
C GLY A 289 4.24 -5.43 -15.85
N ARG A 290 3.11 -5.25 -16.51
CA ARG A 290 2.37 -6.32 -17.19
C ARG A 290 2.26 -6.05 -18.69
N ILE A 291 2.21 -7.15 -19.44
CA ILE A 291 2.07 -7.17 -20.91
C ILE A 291 0.60 -7.26 -21.26
#